data_4b06ada4df1b4518662aba69ad3f9553
#
_entry.id   4b06ada4df1b4518662aba69ad3f9553
#
_cell.length_a   1.000
_cell.length_b   1.000
_cell.length_c   1.000
_cell.angle_alpha   90.00
_cell.angle_beta   90.00
_cell.angle_gamma   90.00
#
_symmetry.space_group_name_H-M   'P 1'
#
loop_
_entity.id
_entity.type
_entity.pdbx_description
1 polymer ?
#
loop_
_entity_poly.entity_id
_entity_poly.type
_entity_poly.pdbx_seq_one_letter_code
_entity_poly.pdbx_strand_id
1 'polypeptide(L)'
;MSDFTNFAVYHIYPLGFCGCPKTNDYSENTENRLKKIEDAIPHIKEMGFNAIYFGPVFQSVAHGYDTVDYTKIDSRLGTNADFAALCKKLHENGIKVILDGVFNHVGRDFTKFVEVRNGNNSYRDWFHINDGNSCYNDGFWYEGWEGHYELVKLNLRNPDVVHHLFDCIRLWKEEFGIDGLRLDVAYCLDKDFLRQLRAFCDSFGSDFFLVGELLHGDYNQFVGDGLLHSCTNYECYKGLYSSMNSYNLFEITHSLLRQFGPENWTLYRGKHLLSFVDNHDVTRVASILQNRRHLPLIYALLFGMPGIPCIYYGSEWGAEGNKQQGDDALRPSFDAPEWNALTDTIAAMAKAHRESRALCYGDVRQLVLTNRQCIWERCADGERVLIAVNIDDQPYTAHFDAKCGRAADLITGEPHDFGGGSELPPCSAFFWKCER
;
A
#
# COMPACT_ATOMS: atom_id res chain seq x y z
N MET A 1 16.79 15.04 -1.33
CA MET A 1 15.41 14.57 -1.42
C MET A 1 15.45 13.08 -1.16
N SER A 2 14.70 12.64 -0.18
CA SER A 2 14.51 11.22 0.08
C SER A 2 13.82 10.59 -1.12
N ASP A 3 14.28 9.42 -1.51
CA ASP A 3 13.89 8.80 -2.75
C ASP A 3 12.88 7.68 -2.52
N PHE A 4 11.63 8.07 -2.13
CA PHE A 4 10.53 7.11 -1.95
C PHE A 4 10.02 6.54 -3.29
N THR A 5 10.38 7.16 -4.41
CA THR A 5 9.84 6.80 -5.72
C THR A 5 10.43 5.51 -6.26
N ASN A 6 11.56 5.06 -5.71
CA ASN A 6 12.14 3.77 -6.05
C ASN A 6 11.67 2.63 -5.13
N PHE A 7 10.67 2.88 -4.28
CA PHE A 7 10.09 1.81 -3.49
C PHE A 7 9.29 0.85 -4.36
N ALA A 8 9.47 -0.44 -4.10
CA ALA A 8 8.53 -1.50 -4.38
C ALA A 8 8.12 -2.06 -3.02
N VAL A 9 6.85 -1.94 -2.68
CA VAL A 9 6.33 -2.19 -1.33
C VAL A 9 5.68 -3.55 -1.25
N TYR A 10 6.04 -4.32 -0.22
CA TYR A 10 5.38 -5.57 0.13
C TYR A 10 4.49 -5.35 1.36
N HIS A 11 3.18 -5.52 1.21
CA HIS A 11 2.22 -5.29 2.27
C HIS A 11 1.91 -6.57 3.02
N ILE A 12 2.10 -6.55 4.34
CA ILE A 12 1.75 -7.65 5.24
C ILE A 12 0.70 -7.19 6.25
N TYR A 13 -0.38 -7.96 6.41
CA TYR A 13 -1.28 -7.85 7.56
C TYR A 13 -0.83 -8.85 8.64
N PRO A 14 -0.13 -8.40 9.70
CA PRO A 14 0.66 -9.29 10.57
C PRO A 14 -0.16 -10.32 11.32
N LEU A 15 -1.31 -9.91 11.88
CA LEU A 15 -2.18 -10.82 12.67
C LEU A 15 -2.66 -12.00 11.82
N GLY A 16 -3.05 -11.76 10.55
CA GLY A 16 -3.42 -12.82 9.62
C GLY A 16 -2.23 -13.63 9.17
N PHE A 17 -1.18 -12.97 8.64
CA PHE A 17 0.03 -13.64 8.16
C PHE A 17 0.62 -14.59 9.21
N CYS A 18 0.70 -14.16 10.46
CA CYS A 18 1.26 -14.93 11.57
C CYS A 18 0.28 -15.96 12.15
N GLY A 19 -0.97 -16.05 11.66
CA GLY A 19 -1.97 -17.00 12.16
C GLY A 19 -2.38 -16.74 13.62
N CYS A 20 -2.48 -15.48 14.01
CA CYS A 20 -2.84 -15.08 15.36
C CYS A 20 -4.30 -15.45 15.70
N PRO A 21 -4.62 -15.69 16.99
CA PRO A 21 -6.00 -15.77 17.46
C PRO A 21 -6.79 -14.52 17.09
N LYS A 22 -8.10 -14.66 16.81
CA LYS A 22 -8.97 -13.56 16.40
C LYS A 22 -9.16 -12.50 17.48
N THR A 23 -9.17 -12.93 18.75
CA THR A 23 -9.36 -12.08 19.91
C THR A 23 -8.12 -12.12 20.77
N ASN A 24 -7.73 -10.99 21.33
CA ASN A 24 -6.62 -10.90 22.25
C ASN A 24 -7.10 -11.17 23.67
N ASP A 25 -6.42 -12.04 24.39
CA ASP A 25 -6.65 -12.30 25.80
C ASP A 25 -5.69 -11.52 26.73
N TYR A 26 -4.83 -10.70 26.10
CA TYR A 26 -3.79 -9.89 26.77
C TYR A 26 -2.81 -10.73 27.61
N SER A 27 -2.61 -11.99 27.25
CA SER A 27 -1.69 -12.90 27.95
C SER A 27 -0.27 -12.36 27.93
N GLU A 28 0.43 -12.47 29.08
CA GLU A 28 1.85 -12.12 29.17
C GLU A 28 2.77 -13.21 28.60
N ASN A 29 2.26 -14.44 28.43
CA ASN A 29 2.98 -15.53 27.77
C ASN A 29 2.88 -15.38 26.25
N THR A 30 3.72 -14.52 25.68
CA THR A 30 3.74 -14.26 24.25
C THR A 30 4.61 -15.29 23.53
N GLU A 31 4.03 -15.92 22.51
CA GLU A 31 4.78 -16.68 21.51
C GLU A 31 5.31 -15.70 20.43
N ASN A 32 6.60 -15.81 20.08
CA ASN A 32 7.16 -14.99 18.99
C ASN A 32 6.68 -15.51 17.63
N ARG A 33 5.47 -15.10 17.20
CA ARG A 33 4.92 -15.41 15.87
C ARG A 33 5.49 -14.54 14.78
N LEU A 34 6.14 -13.41 15.12
CA LEU A 34 6.85 -12.53 14.17
C LEU A 34 7.99 -13.27 13.45
N LYS A 35 8.49 -14.38 14.05
CA LYS A 35 9.48 -15.24 13.38
C LYS A 35 9.01 -15.73 12.01
N LYS A 36 7.72 -15.91 11.80
CA LYS A 36 7.17 -16.27 10.48
C LYS A 36 7.41 -15.20 9.42
N ILE A 37 7.34 -13.92 9.81
CA ILE A 37 7.69 -12.80 8.91
C ILE A 37 9.20 -12.78 8.66
N GLU A 38 10.00 -13.04 9.70
CA GLU A 38 11.45 -13.14 9.57
C GLU A 38 11.85 -14.23 8.56
N ASP A 39 11.19 -15.40 8.62
CA ASP A 39 11.44 -16.54 7.74
C ASP A 39 11.01 -16.22 6.27
N ALA A 40 10.13 -15.23 6.05
CA ALA A 40 9.72 -14.76 4.72
C ALA A 40 10.66 -13.67 4.12
N ILE A 41 11.60 -13.11 4.88
CA ILE A 41 12.52 -12.07 4.39
C ILE A 41 13.28 -12.49 3.12
N PRO A 42 13.84 -13.72 3.00
CA PRO A 42 14.52 -14.15 1.78
C PRO A 42 13.62 -14.09 0.55
N HIS A 43 12.37 -14.55 0.67
CA HIS A 43 11.37 -14.50 -0.41
C HIS A 43 11.08 -13.05 -0.86
N ILE A 44 10.82 -12.15 0.08
CA ILE A 44 10.54 -10.74 -0.19
C ILE A 44 11.73 -10.07 -0.90
N LYS A 45 12.95 -10.36 -0.43
CA LYS A 45 14.18 -9.83 -0.99
C LYS A 45 14.45 -10.36 -2.39
N GLU A 46 14.26 -11.66 -2.62
CA GLU A 46 14.46 -12.31 -3.92
C GLU A 46 13.50 -11.75 -4.97
N MET A 47 12.25 -11.46 -4.59
CA MET A 47 11.30 -10.74 -5.45
C MET A 47 11.70 -9.29 -5.75
N GLY A 48 12.72 -8.73 -5.07
CA GLY A 48 13.22 -7.38 -5.33
C GLY A 48 12.50 -6.26 -4.57
N PHE A 49 11.67 -6.55 -3.57
CA PHE A 49 11.03 -5.53 -2.74
C PHE A 49 12.02 -4.92 -1.75
N ASN A 50 11.94 -3.59 -1.55
CA ASN A 50 12.84 -2.83 -0.68
C ASN A 50 12.12 -2.04 0.42
N ALA A 51 10.81 -2.20 0.54
CA ALA A 51 10.04 -1.69 1.65
C ALA A 51 8.93 -2.67 2.05
N ILE A 52 8.66 -2.78 3.34
CA ILE A 52 7.49 -3.46 3.88
C ILE A 52 6.55 -2.41 4.47
N TYR A 53 5.28 -2.52 4.12
CA TYR A 53 4.19 -1.90 4.83
C TYR A 53 3.52 -2.95 5.72
N PHE A 54 3.61 -2.76 7.03
CA PHE A 54 2.88 -3.56 8.00
C PHE A 54 1.52 -2.93 8.29
N GLY A 55 0.43 -3.71 8.16
CA GLY A 55 -0.82 -3.41 8.84
C GLY A 55 -0.61 -3.33 10.36
N PRO A 56 -1.67 -3.10 11.17
CA PRO A 56 -1.52 -2.82 12.60
C PRO A 56 -0.73 -3.90 13.35
N VAL A 57 0.26 -3.46 14.14
CA VAL A 57 1.13 -4.32 14.96
C VAL A 57 0.98 -4.11 16.46
N PHE A 58 0.27 -3.04 16.86
CA PHE A 58 0.16 -2.64 18.26
C PHE A 58 -0.96 -3.38 18.97
N GLN A 59 -0.88 -3.41 20.31
CA GLN A 59 -1.85 -4.09 21.18
C GLN A 59 -3.28 -3.67 20.83
N SER A 60 -4.12 -4.65 20.52
CA SER A 60 -5.48 -4.45 20.03
C SER A 60 -6.43 -5.50 20.60
N VAL A 61 -7.74 -5.25 20.49
CA VAL A 61 -8.77 -6.19 20.96
C VAL A 61 -8.89 -7.39 20.00
N ALA A 62 -9.01 -7.11 18.69
CA ALA A 62 -9.29 -8.13 17.68
C ALA A 62 -8.46 -7.95 16.41
N HIS A 63 -8.83 -6.97 15.57
CA HIS A 63 -8.33 -6.85 14.19
C HIS A 63 -7.17 -5.87 14.01
N GLY A 64 -6.61 -5.33 15.09
CA GLY A 64 -5.48 -4.41 15.02
C GLY A 64 -5.86 -2.94 14.87
N TYR A 65 -6.98 -2.63 14.21
CA TYR A 65 -7.50 -1.26 14.09
C TYR A 65 -8.23 -0.79 15.35
N ASP A 66 -8.54 -1.68 16.26
CA ASP A 66 -9.11 -1.43 17.59
C ASP A 66 -7.99 -1.33 18.65
N THR A 67 -7.05 -0.42 18.44
CA THR A 67 -5.83 -0.25 19.25
C THR A 67 -6.16 0.01 20.73
N VAL A 68 -5.44 -0.66 21.61
CA VAL A 68 -5.56 -0.56 23.06
C VAL A 68 -4.34 0.16 23.68
N ASP A 69 -3.16 -0.12 23.15
CA ASP A 69 -1.90 0.45 23.62
C ASP A 69 -0.91 0.61 22.46
N TYR A 70 -0.57 1.83 22.12
CA TYR A 70 0.38 2.15 21.05
C TYR A 70 1.84 1.91 21.42
N THR A 71 2.13 1.65 22.70
CA THR A 71 3.52 1.45 23.17
C THR A 71 3.93 0.00 23.20
N LYS A 72 2.98 -0.91 22.98
CA LYS A 72 3.21 -2.37 23.04
C LYS A 72 2.87 -3.02 21.71
N ILE A 73 3.73 -3.90 21.26
CA ILE A 73 3.39 -4.85 20.19
C ILE A 73 2.28 -5.77 20.68
N ASP A 74 1.37 -6.13 19.79
CA ASP A 74 0.26 -7.02 20.09
C ASP A 74 0.79 -8.36 20.64
N SER A 75 0.32 -8.74 21.84
CA SER A 75 0.82 -9.94 22.55
C SER A 75 0.62 -11.23 21.75
N ARG A 76 -0.30 -11.24 20.79
CA ARG A 76 -0.49 -12.37 19.86
C ARG A 76 0.63 -12.48 18.83
N LEU A 77 1.35 -11.40 18.53
CA LEU A 77 2.48 -11.38 17.60
C LEU A 77 3.82 -11.70 18.30
N GLY A 78 4.03 -11.12 19.47
CA GLY A 78 5.29 -11.22 20.21
C GLY A 78 5.49 -10.03 21.14
N THR A 79 6.73 -9.72 21.45
CA THR A 79 7.15 -8.60 22.30
C THR A 79 7.72 -7.46 21.47
N ASN A 80 7.89 -6.27 22.10
CA ASN A 80 8.62 -5.15 21.51
C ASN A 80 10.04 -5.57 21.08
N ALA A 81 10.73 -6.36 21.90
CA ALA A 81 12.06 -6.86 21.58
C ALA A 81 12.08 -7.77 20.35
N ASP A 82 11.06 -8.63 20.18
CA ASP A 82 10.91 -9.48 18.99
C ASP A 82 10.71 -8.62 17.73
N PHE A 83 9.86 -7.59 17.82
CA PHE A 83 9.60 -6.69 16.69
C PHE A 83 10.83 -5.83 16.35
N ALA A 84 11.54 -5.32 17.36
CA ALA A 84 12.80 -4.60 17.13
C ALA A 84 13.85 -5.49 16.44
N ALA A 85 13.94 -6.77 16.83
CA ALA A 85 14.83 -7.73 16.18
C ALA A 85 14.42 -8.00 14.73
N LEU A 86 13.11 -8.13 14.44
CA LEU A 86 12.58 -8.25 13.07
C LEU A 86 12.94 -7.02 12.22
N CYS A 87 12.69 -5.81 12.72
CA CYS A 87 13.00 -4.56 12.01
C CYS A 87 14.50 -4.46 11.69
N LYS A 88 15.37 -4.81 12.65
CA LYS A 88 16.81 -4.86 12.42
C LYS A 88 17.17 -5.81 11.27
N LYS A 89 16.60 -7.02 11.24
CA LYS A 89 16.84 -7.99 10.15
C LYS A 89 16.34 -7.50 8.81
N LEU A 90 15.19 -6.81 8.76
CA LEU A 90 14.68 -6.18 7.56
C LEU A 90 15.69 -5.13 7.03
N HIS A 91 16.18 -4.26 7.90
CA HIS A 91 17.19 -3.25 7.54
C HIS A 91 18.52 -3.88 7.07
N GLU A 92 18.99 -4.94 7.72
CA GLU A 92 20.18 -5.69 7.30
C GLU A 92 20.02 -6.30 5.90
N ASN A 93 18.77 -6.52 5.45
CA ASN A 93 18.44 -6.97 4.10
C ASN A 93 18.08 -5.85 3.13
N GLY A 94 18.25 -4.58 3.54
CA GLY A 94 17.96 -3.40 2.71
C GLY A 94 16.48 -3.11 2.53
N ILE A 95 15.62 -3.60 3.44
CA ILE A 95 14.17 -3.45 3.41
C ILE A 95 13.75 -2.40 4.44
N LYS A 96 13.08 -1.34 3.98
CA LYS A 96 12.52 -0.27 4.81
C LYS A 96 11.24 -0.72 5.50
N VAL A 97 10.96 -0.16 6.68
CA VAL A 97 9.80 -0.53 7.52
C VAL A 97 8.82 0.63 7.62
N ILE A 98 7.60 0.42 7.13
CA ILE A 98 6.48 1.37 7.20
C ILE A 98 5.41 0.75 8.11
N LEU A 99 5.00 1.45 9.17
CA LEU A 99 3.95 0.99 10.08
C LEU A 99 2.61 1.65 9.80
N ASP A 100 1.54 0.94 10.18
CA ASP A 100 0.19 1.50 10.19
C ASP A 100 -0.01 2.41 11.40
N GLY A 101 -0.34 3.66 11.15
CA GLY A 101 -0.69 4.68 12.14
C GLY A 101 -2.21 4.81 12.22
N VAL A 102 -2.83 4.08 13.14
CA VAL A 102 -4.27 4.13 13.40
C VAL A 102 -4.56 5.27 14.37
N PHE A 103 -4.68 6.50 13.85
CA PHE A 103 -4.79 7.72 14.69
C PHE A 103 -6.17 8.35 14.72
N ASN A 104 -7.10 7.90 13.87
CA ASN A 104 -8.47 8.41 13.88
C ASN A 104 -9.28 7.91 15.09
N HIS A 105 -9.03 6.67 15.50
CA HIS A 105 -9.83 5.98 16.52
C HIS A 105 -8.99 4.96 17.29
N VAL A 106 -9.56 4.49 18.40
CA VAL A 106 -8.98 3.45 19.28
C VAL A 106 -10.05 2.43 19.65
N GLY A 107 -9.65 1.28 20.12
CA GLY A 107 -10.55 0.27 20.70
C GLY A 107 -11.18 0.77 22.02
N ARG A 108 -12.30 0.17 22.40
CA ARG A 108 -12.99 0.49 23.65
C ARG A 108 -12.18 0.17 24.91
N ASP A 109 -11.19 -0.73 24.79
CA ASP A 109 -10.28 -1.10 25.87
C ASP A 109 -9.02 -0.21 25.94
N PHE A 110 -8.95 0.83 25.10
CA PHE A 110 -7.91 1.84 25.23
C PHE A 110 -7.93 2.48 26.62
N THR A 111 -6.80 2.43 27.32
CA THR A 111 -6.71 2.75 28.76
C THR A 111 -7.41 4.08 29.13
N LYS A 112 -7.20 5.15 28.34
CA LYS A 112 -7.82 6.46 28.62
C LYS A 112 -9.34 6.43 28.44
N PHE A 113 -9.86 5.64 27.51
CA PHE A 113 -11.31 5.49 27.33
C PHE A 113 -11.92 4.63 28.45
N VAL A 114 -11.23 3.59 28.90
CA VAL A 114 -11.65 2.79 30.06
C VAL A 114 -11.74 3.67 31.32
N GLU A 115 -10.78 4.59 31.53
CA GLU A 115 -10.83 5.53 32.65
C GLU A 115 -12.06 6.46 32.57
N VAL A 116 -12.39 6.97 31.38
CA VAL A 116 -13.61 7.78 31.17
C VAL A 116 -14.87 6.98 31.50
N ARG A 117 -14.96 5.74 31.04
CA ARG A 117 -16.08 4.84 31.36
C ARG A 117 -16.22 4.58 32.87
N ASN A 118 -15.10 4.58 33.61
CA ASN A 118 -15.05 4.45 35.04
C ASN A 118 -15.26 5.79 35.81
N GLY A 119 -15.61 6.86 35.13
CA GLY A 119 -15.93 8.16 35.73
C GLY A 119 -14.76 9.14 35.89
N ASN A 120 -13.57 8.83 35.36
CA ASN A 120 -12.47 9.77 35.34
C ASN A 120 -12.62 10.76 34.18
N ASN A 121 -13.07 11.95 34.49
CA ASN A 121 -13.32 13.00 33.50
C ASN A 121 -12.05 13.65 32.94
N SER A 122 -10.85 13.37 33.48
CA SER A 122 -9.58 13.97 33.00
C SER A 122 -9.27 13.66 31.54
N TYR A 123 -9.79 12.57 31.00
CA TYR A 123 -9.59 12.14 29.61
C TYR A 123 -10.82 12.31 28.73
N ARG A 124 -11.89 12.95 29.26
CA ARG A 124 -13.15 13.12 28.51
C ARG A 124 -12.94 13.87 27.20
N ASP A 125 -12.09 14.88 27.18
CA ASP A 125 -11.79 15.73 26.02
C ASP A 125 -10.85 15.05 24.99
N TRP A 126 -10.35 13.85 25.32
CA TRP A 126 -9.59 13.03 24.36
C TRP A 126 -10.47 12.47 23.28
N PHE A 127 -11.79 12.44 23.52
CA PHE A 127 -12.79 11.85 22.65
C PHE A 127 -13.92 12.87 22.37
N HIS A 128 -14.71 12.60 21.34
CA HIS A 128 -15.89 13.40 21.04
C HIS A 128 -17.08 12.84 21.82
N ILE A 129 -17.30 13.31 23.03
CA ILE A 129 -18.31 12.82 23.98
C ILE A 129 -19.39 13.87 24.21
N ASN A 130 -20.67 13.44 24.18
CA ASN A 130 -21.84 14.27 24.44
C ASN A 130 -22.72 13.62 25.52
N ASP A 131 -23.73 14.39 26.00
CA ASP A 131 -24.82 13.84 26.79
C ASP A 131 -25.65 12.87 25.91
N GLY A 132 -26.19 11.85 26.54
CA GLY A 132 -26.94 10.79 25.84
C GLY A 132 -26.39 9.42 26.14
N ASN A 133 -26.56 8.50 25.21
CA ASN A 133 -26.07 7.13 25.39
C ASN A 133 -25.69 6.52 24.05
N SER A 134 -24.72 5.63 24.06
CA SER A 134 -24.35 4.78 22.91
C SER A 134 -25.07 3.44 22.99
N CYS A 135 -24.89 2.60 21.97
CA CYS A 135 -25.40 1.20 21.98
C CYS A 135 -24.79 0.34 23.10
N TYR A 136 -23.68 0.79 23.73
CA TYR A 136 -23.01 0.13 24.85
C TYR A 136 -23.52 0.54 26.24
N ASN A 137 -24.43 1.54 26.32
CA ASN A 137 -25.04 2.04 27.57
C ASN A 137 -24.02 2.53 28.61
N ASP A 138 -22.98 3.24 28.17
CA ASP A 138 -21.93 3.78 29.07
C ASP A 138 -22.41 5.01 29.89
N GLY A 139 -23.63 5.46 29.70
CA GLY A 139 -24.17 6.66 30.34
C GLY A 139 -23.79 7.99 29.65
N PHE A 140 -23.14 7.91 28.52
CA PHE A 140 -22.84 9.04 27.62
C PHE A 140 -22.79 8.56 26.18
N TRP A 141 -22.96 9.49 25.23
CA TRP A 141 -22.73 9.25 23.81
C TRP A 141 -21.29 9.66 23.45
N TYR A 142 -20.69 8.91 22.49
CA TYR A 142 -19.41 9.26 21.90
C TYR A 142 -19.42 8.96 20.39
N GLU A 143 -18.57 9.65 19.64
CA GLU A 143 -18.40 9.43 18.22
C GLU A 143 -17.54 8.18 17.98
N GLY A 144 -18.05 7.24 17.17
CA GLY A 144 -17.29 6.14 16.61
C GLY A 144 -16.93 6.42 15.14
N TRP A 145 -15.98 5.66 14.60
CA TRP A 145 -15.64 5.76 13.19
C TRP A 145 -16.80 5.26 12.32
N GLU A 146 -17.37 6.16 11.51
CA GLU A 146 -18.48 5.85 10.58
C GLU A 146 -19.66 5.07 11.20
N GLY A 147 -19.94 5.28 12.50
CA GLY A 147 -21.00 4.59 13.23
C GLY A 147 -20.57 3.27 13.89
N HIS A 148 -19.31 2.89 13.76
CA HIS A 148 -18.70 1.77 14.48
C HIS A 148 -18.29 2.20 15.88
N TYR A 149 -19.15 1.96 16.87
CA TYR A 149 -18.93 2.39 18.26
C TYR A 149 -17.85 1.59 18.99
N GLU A 150 -17.43 0.42 18.47
CA GLU A 150 -16.25 -0.30 18.93
C GLU A 150 -14.94 0.44 18.63
N LEU A 151 -14.97 1.37 17.67
CA LEU A 151 -13.84 2.19 17.24
C LEU A 151 -14.07 3.65 17.67
N VAL A 152 -13.59 3.97 18.88
CA VAL A 152 -13.84 5.24 19.55
C VAL A 152 -12.99 6.35 18.93
N LYS A 153 -13.61 7.38 18.38
CA LYS A 153 -12.90 8.46 17.68
C LYS A 153 -12.10 9.33 18.64
N LEU A 154 -10.83 9.56 18.31
CA LEU A 154 -9.93 10.47 19.03
C LEU A 154 -10.18 11.93 18.64
N ASN A 155 -10.07 12.83 19.60
CA ASN A 155 -10.10 14.27 19.37
C ASN A 155 -8.70 14.79 18.99
N LEU A 156 -8.37 14.77 17.72
CA LEU A 156 -7.06 15.21 17.20
C LEU A 156 -6.82 16.74 17.29
N ARG A 157 -7.79 17.50 17.83
CA ARG A 157 -7.61 18.93 18.18
C ARG A 157 -7.19 19.11 19.63
N ASN A 158 -7.25 18.07 20.44
CA ASN A 158 -6.75 18.10 21.80
C ASN A 158 -5.22 17.95 21.79
N PRO A 159 -4.46 18.93 22.32
CA PRO A 159 -2.99 18.86 22.33
C PRO A 159 -2.42 17.65 23.06
N ASP A 160 -3.08 17.18 24.13
CA ASP A 160 -2.60 16.04 24.91
C ASP A 160 -2.73 14.74 24.11
N VAL A 161 -3.78 14.61 23.27
CA VAL A 161 -3.92 13.49 22.32
C VAL A 161 -2.80 13.53 21.27
N VAL A 162 -2.55 14.72 20.69
CA VAL A 162 -1.50 14.89 19.68
C VAL A 162 -0.12 14.59 20.27
N HIS A 163 0.19 15.10 21.46
CA HIS A 163 1.45 14.81 22.14
C HIS A 163 1.62 13.32 22.43
N HIS A 164 0.58 12.67 22.93
CA HIS A 164 0.62 11.21 23.18
C HIS A 164 0.94 10.42 21.90
N LEU A 165 0.27 10.73 20.79
CA LEU A 165 0.54 10.05 19.52
C LEU A 165 1.97 10.31 19.01
N PHE A 166 2.47 11.56 19.14
CA PHE A 166 3.83 11.89 18.73
C PHE A 166 4.90 11.22 19.60
N ASP A 167 4.64 11.08 20.91
CA ASP A 167 5.52 10.34 21.81
C ASP A 167 5.56 8.84 21.45
N CYS A 168 4.42 8.26 21.06
CA CYS A 168 4.38 6.90 20.55
C CYS A 168 5.19 6.76 19.25
N ILE A 169 5.03 7.66 18.29
CA ILE A 169 5.80 7.63 17.02
C ILE A 169 7.30 7.78 17.30
N ARG A 170 7.69 8.65 18.25
CA ARG A 170 9.10 8.78 18.69
C ARG A 170 9.61 7.48 19.25
N LEU A 171 8.85 6.82 20.13
CA LEU A 171 9.19 5.50 20.67
C LEU A 171 9.39 4.48 19.53
N TRP A 172 8.49 4.42 18.56
CA TRP A 172 8.62 3.50 17.43
C TRP A 172 9.85 3.77 16.58
N LYS A 173 10.21 5.05 16.41
CA LYS A 173 11.43 5.43 15.70
C LYS A 173 12.68 5.03 16.49
N GLU A 174 12.70 5.25 17.80
CA GLU A 174 13.85 4.96 18.67
C GLU A 174 14.02 3.46 18.91
N GLU A 175 12.94 2.73 19.16
CA GLU A 175 12.97 1.31 19.54
C GLU A 175 13.04 0.39 18.31
N PHE A 176 12.26 0.67 17.27
CA PHE A 176 12.13 -0.18 16.09
C PHE A 176 12.86 0.35 14.86
N GLY A 177 13.26 1.62 14.87
CA GLY A 177 13.95 2.24 13.74
C GLY A 177 13.10 2.47 12.50
N ILE A 178 11.76 2.58 12.64
CA ILE A 178 10.84 2.67 11.49
C ILE A 178 11.21 3.77 10.50
N ASP A 179 10.88 3.55 9.21
CA ASP A 179 11.22 4.44 8.10
C ASP A 179 10.00 5.24 7.59
N GLY A 180 8.82 4.95 8.09
CA GLY A 180 7.62 5.66 7.66
C GLY A 180 6.35 5.18 8.32
N LEU A 181 5.24 5.87 7.99
CA LEU A 181 3.89 5.54 8.42
C LEU A 181 2.93 5.50 7.24
N ARG A 182 2.03 4.53 7.25
CA ARG A 182 0.76 4.56 6.53
C ARG A 182 -0.32 5.01 7.50
N LEU A 183 -1.05 6.05 7.17
CA LEU A 183 -2.11 6.57 8.02
C LEU A 183 -3.44 5.95 7.64
N ASP A 184 -4.00 5.18 8.56
CA ASP A 184 -5.33 4.61 8.45
C ASP A 184 -6.39 5.70 8.31
N VAL A 185 -7.36 5.49 7.42
CA VAL A 185 -8.47 6.41 7.12
C VAL A 185 -8.06 7.89 7.08
N ALA A 186 -6.97 8.19 6.38
CA ALA A 186 -6.38 9.54 6.37
C ALA A 186 -7.38 10.63 5.91
N TYR A 187 -8.41 10.27 5.16
CA TYR A 187 -9.50 11.16 4.77
C TYR A 187 -10.36 11.64 5.95
N CYS A 188 -10.34 10.93 7.08
CA CYS A 188 -11.01 11.30 8.34
C CYS A 188 -10.15 12.14 9.28
N LEU A 189 -8.83 12.22 9.03
CA LEU A 189 -7.91 12.93 9.93
C LEU A 189 -8.04 14.45 9.78
N ASP A 190 -7.93 15.15 10.91
CA ASP A 190 -7.87 16.62 10.92
C ASP A 190 -6.65 17.12 10.14
N LYS A 191 -6.85 18.10 9.24
CA LYS A 191 -5.77 18.58 8.36
C LYS A 191 -4.67 19.34 9.12
N ASP A 192 -4.99 19.96 10.24
CA ASP A 192 -3.99 20.62 11.08
C ASP A 192 -3.17 19.58 11.83
N PHE A 193 -3.79 18.48 12.25
CA PHE A 193 -3.07 17.30 12.76
C PHE A 193 -2.10 16.75 11.70
N LEU A 194 -2.53 16.58 10.45
CA LEU A 194 -1.65 16.08 9.37
C LEU A 194 -0.44 16.99 9.13
N ARG A 195 -0.61 18.32 9.19
CA ARG A 195 0.50 19.28 9.08
C ARG A 195 1.47 19.19 10.25
N GLN A 196 0.94 19.09 11.48
CA GLN A 196 1.75 18.90 12.68
C GLN A 196 2.50 17.58 12.64
N LEU A 197 1.84 16.49 12.24
CA LEU A 197 2.45 15.18 12.08
C LEU A 197 3.59 15.21 11.04
N ARG A 198 3.36 15.86 9.89
CA ARG A 198 4.40 16.01 8.87
C ARG A 198 5.61 16.76 9.40
N ALA A 199 5.40 17.91 10.04
CA ALA A 199 6.49 18.69 10.62
C ALA A 199 7.24 17.93 11.72
N PHE A 200 6.53 17.15 12.53
CA PHE A 200 7.11 16.29 13.54
C PHE A 200 7.96 15.17 12.91
N CYS A 201 7.44 14.48 11.91
CA CYS A 201 8.15 13.39 11.24
C CYS A 201 9.37 13.89 10.44
N ASP A 202 9.32 15.09 9.86
CA ASP A 202 10.46 15.72 9.19
C ASP A 202 11.66 15.94 10.15
N SER A 203 11.44 16.00 11.47
CA SER A 203 12.49 16.08 12.48
C SER A 203 13.33 14.79 12.57
N PHE A 204 12.82 13.65 12.11
CA PHE A 204 13.57 12.38 12.04
C PHE A 204 14.49 12.28 10.82
N GLY A 205 14.35 13.19 9.87
CA GLY A 205 15.08 13.22 8.61
C GLY A 205 14.14 13.27 7.41
N SER A 206 14.65 13.73 6.29
CA SER A 206 13.88 13.88 5.04
C SER A 206 13.50 12.55 4.37
N ASP A 207 13.91 11.43 4.93
CA ASP A 207 13.69 10.06 4.44
C ASP A 207 12.61 9.30 5.23
N PHE A 208 11.90 9.98 6.14
CA PHE A 208 10.76 9.39 6.84
C PHE A 208 9.48 9.50 5.98
N PHE A 209 8.99 8.38 5.49
CA PHE A 209 7.90 8.33 4.52
C PHE A 209 6.52 8.40 5.17
N LEU A 210 5.64 9.25 4.64
CA LEU A 210 4.24 9.36 5.07
C LEU A 210 3.31 9.06 3.89
N VAL A 211 2.50 8.03 4.00
CA VAL A 211 1.45 7.69 3.04
C VAL A 211 0.09 7.60 3.73
N GLY A 212 -0.94 8.17 3.15
CA GLY A 212 -2.30 8.14 3.71
C GLY A 212 -3.22 7.19 2.95
N GLU A 213 -4.09 6.51 3.65
CA GLU A 213 -5.19 5.83 3.00
C GLU A 213 -6.26 6.84 2.59
N LEU A 214 -6.49 6.96 1.29
CA LEU A 214 -7.54 7.77 0.70
C LEU A 214 -8.37 6.90 -0.24
N LEU A 215 -9.64 6.74 0.04
CA LEU A 215 -10.54 5.91 -0.76
C LEU A 215 -11.07 6.66 -2.00
N HIS A 216 -11.24 7.98 -1.88
CA HIS A 216 -11.82 8.84 -2.92
C HIS A 216 -11.48 10.32 -2.67
N GLY A 217 -11.92 11.19 -3.58
CA GLY A 217 -11.76 12.64 -3.44
C GLY A 217 -10.55 13.20 -4.16
N ASP A 218 -10.22 14.46 -3.87
CA ASP A 218 -9.07 15.14 -4.43
C ASP A 218 -7.83 14.91 -3.56
N TYR A 219 -6.91 14.11 -4.05
CA TYR A 219 -5.67 13.76 -3.34
C TYR A 219 -4.75 14.96 -3.09
N ASN A 220 -4.89 16.07 -3.85
CA ASN A 220 -4.13 17.30 -3.60
C ASN A 220 -4.42 17.93 -2.23
N GLN A 221 -5.55 17.60 -1.62
CA GLN A 221 -5.90 18.07 -0.29
C GLN A 221 -5.06 17.40 0.83
N PHE A 222 -4.40 16.29 0.52
CA PHE A 222 -3.69 15.46 1.50
C PHE A 222 -2.22 15.23 1.13
N VAL A 223 -1.87 15.30 -0.16
CA VAL A 223 -0.52 15.00 -0.66
C VAL A 223 0.11 16.26 -1.23
N GLY A 224 1.27 16.65 -0.69
CA GLY A 224 2.02 17.83 -1.13
C GLY A 224 2.94 18.39 -0.04
N ASP A 225 3.45 19.59 -0.28
CA ASP A 225 4.34 20.25 0.66
C ASP A 225 3.67 20.50 2.02
N GLY A 226 4.35 20.08 3.09
CA GLY A 226 3.82 20.17 4.46
C GLY A 226 2.67 19.21 4.78
N LEU A 227 2.34 18.28 3.86
CA LEU A 227 1.34 17.22 4.02
C LEU A 227 1.99 15.85 3.77
N LEU A 228 1.18 14.84 3.42
CA LEU A 228 1.67 13.51 3.13
C LEU A 228 2.55 13.48 1.86
N HIS A 229 3.47 12.53 1.79
CA HIS A 229 4.29 12.29 0.60
C HIS A 229 3.50 11.56 -0.49
N SER A 230 2.58 10.68 -0.10
CA SER A 230 1.82 9.81 -0.98
C SER A 230 0.45 9.48 -0.38
N CYS A 231 -0.41 8.87 -1.19
CA CYS A 231 -1.63 8.21 -0.73
C CYS A 231 -1.95 7.00 -1.58
N THR A 232 -2.86 6.16 -1.09
CA THR A 232 -3.37 5.00 -1.83
C THR A 232 -4.15 5.41 -3.06
N ASN A 233 -3.88 4.77 -4.21
CA ASN A 233 -4.49 5.10 -5.50
C ASN A 233 -5.69 4.18 -5.80
N TYR A 234 -6.78 4.35 -5.06
CA TYR A 234 -8.02 3.56 -5.25
C TYR A 234 -8.68 3.80 -6.61
N GLU A 235 -8.50 4.96 -7.22
CA GLU A 235 -9.01 5.23 -8.57
C GLU A 235 -8.37 4.30 -9.59
N CYS A 236 -7.04 4.21 -9.61
CA CYS A 236 -6.35 3.28 -10.51
C CYS A 236 -6.57 1.82 -10.13
N TYR A 237 -6.68 1.47 -8.84
CA TYR A 237 -7.07 0.13 -8.41
C TYR A 237 -8.36 -0.32 -9.11
N LYS A 238 -9.42 0.51 -9.05
CA LYS A 238 -10.67 0.21 -9.75
C LYS A 238 -10.47 0.12 -11.26
N GLY A 239 -9.77 1.07 -11.86
CA GLY A 239 -9.51 1.10 -13.30
C GLY A 239 -8.76 -0.15 -13.78
N LEU A 240 -7.80 -0.65 -12.99
CA LEU A 240 -7.00 -1.84 -13.32
C LEU A 240 -7.88 -3.09 -13.48
N TYR A 241 -8.60 -3.51 -12.43
CA TYR A 241 -9.38 -4.74 -12.51
C TYR A 241 -10.61 -4.62 -13.41
N SER A 242 -11.24 -3.45 -13.44
CA SER A 242 -12.41 -3.18 -14.28
C SER A 242 -12.05 -3.24 -15.76
N SER A 243 -10.92 -2.65 -16.18
CA SER A 243 -10.41 -2.73 -17.54
C SER A 243 -10.16 -4.16 -17.99
N MET A 244 -9.59 -4.99 -17.11
CA MET A 244 -9.34 -6.41 -17.41
C MET A 244 -10.64 -7.18 -17.61
N ASN A 245 -11.61 -7.01 -16.71
CA ASN A 245 -12.87 -7.75 -16.73
C ASN A 245 -13.81 -7.31 -17.87
N SER A 246 -13.78 -6.04 -18.25
CA SER A 246 -14.59 -5.51 -19.36
C SER A 246 -13.89 -5.58 -20.70
N TYR A 247 -12.61 -6.04 -20.76
CA TYR A 247 -11.77 -5.98 -21.95
C TYR A 247 -11.73 -4.56 -22.55
N ASN A 248 -11.56 -3.55 -21.68
CA ASN A 248 -11.60 -2.15 -22.05
C ASN A 248 -10.49 -1.33 -21.39
N LEU A 249 -9.28 -1.33 -21.98
CA LEU A 249 -8.11 -0.61 -21.49
C LEU A 249 -8.24 0.92 -21.56
N PHE A 250 -9.29 1.45 -22.20
CA PHE A 250 -9.58 2.90 -22.14
C PHE A 250 -9.86 3.37 -20.72
N GLU A 251 -10.45 2.52 -19.86
CA GLU A 251 -10.81 2.92 -18.50
C GLU A 251 -9.56 3.23 -17.67
N ILE A 252 -8.61 2.28 -17.56
CA ILE A 252 -7.37 2.52 -16.81
C ILE A 252 -6.50 3.59 -17.47
N THR A 253 -6.40 3.61 -18.80
CA THR A 253 -5.59 4.60 -19.51
C THR A 253 -6.16 6.01 -19.30
N HIS A 254 -7.49 6.17 -19.29
CA HIS A 254 -8.11 7.45 -18.97
C HIS A 254 -7.78 7.93 -17.56
N SER A 255 -7.95 7.07 -16.54
CA SER A 255 -7.60 7.38 -15.15
C SER A 255 -6.13 7.76 -15.00
N LEU A 256 -5.25 7.00 -15.66
CA LEU A 256 -3.81 7.23 -15.62
C LEU A 256 -3.42 8.59 -16.26
N LEU A 257 -3.95 8.90 -17.45
CA LEU A 257 -3.67 10.17 -18.12
C LEU A 257 -4.29 11.36 -17.39
N ARG A 258 -5.47 11.19 -16.78
CA ARG A 258 -6.07 12.20 -15.92
C ARG A 258 -5.22 12.52 -14.70
N GLN A 259 -4.58 11.52 -14.13
CA GLN A 259 -3.72 11.68 -12.95
C GLN A 259 -2.32 12.19 -13.29
N PHE A 260 -1.67 11.65 -14.33
CA PHE A 260 -0.24 11.80 -14.58
C PHE A 260 0.11 12.16 -16.03
N GLY A 261 -0.87 12.37 -16.89
CA GLY A 261 -0.65 12.63 -18.31
C GLY A 261 0.07 13.95 -18.61
N PRO A 262 0.36 14.23 -19.91
CA PRO A 262 1.10 15.41 -20.33
C PRO A 262 0.29 16.72 -20.35
N GLU A 263 -1.02 16.64 -20.22
CA GLU A 263 -1.92 17.78 -20.38
C GLU A 263 -1.91 18.73 -19.19
N ASN A 264 -2.21 20.01 -19.40
CA ASN A 264 -2.18 21.03 -18.35
C ASN A 264 -3.25 20.83 -17.25
N TRP A 265 -4.32 20.08 -17.54
CA TRP A 265 -5.38 19.75 -16.58
C TRP A 265 -5.10 18.52 -15.74
N THR A 266 -3.93 17.89 -15.90
CA THR A 266 -3.53 16.70 -15.13
C THR A 266 -3.47 16.99 -13.62
N LEU A 267 -4.07 16.11 -12.82
CA LEU A 267 -4.34 16.37 -11.42
C LEU A 267 -3.11 16.17 -10.51
N TYR A 268 -2.31 15.14 -10.75
CA TYR A 268 -1.29 14.66 -9.78
C TYR A 268 0.10 14.51 -10.40
N ARG A 269 0.41 15.28 -11.45
CA ARG A 269 1.74 15.27 -12.08
C ARG A 269 2.83 15.54 -11.04
N GLY A 270 3.89 14.71 -11.04
CA GLY A 270 5.00 14.80 -10.10
C GLY A 270 4.70 14.23 -8.72
N LYS A 271 3.49 13.69 -8.48
CA LYS A 271 3.18 12.92 -7.27
C LYS A 271 3.36 11.42 -7.55
N HIS A 272 3.82 10.70 -6.54
CA HIS A 272 4.05 9.26 -6.61
C HIS A 272 3.09 8.56 -5.65
N LEU A 273 1.92 8.15 -6.16
CA LEU A 273 0.88 7.51 -5.36
C LEU A 273 1.19 6.04 -5.11
N LEU A 274 0.81 5.53 -3.94
CA LEU A 274 0.91 4.10 -3.62
C LEU A 274 -0.18 3.34 -4.38
N SER A 275 0.23 2.62 -5.43
CA SER A 275 -0.66 1.90 -6.32
C SER A 275 -0.65 0.40 -6.01
N PHE A 276 -1.79 -0.25 -6.13
CA PHE A 276 -1.99 -1.65 -5.77
C PHE A 276 -3.07 -2.30 -6.63
N VAL A 277 -3.13 -3.62 -6.64
CA VAL A 277 -4.17 -4.42 -7.32
C VAL A 277 -5.09 -5.13 -6.33
N ASP A 278 -4.67 -5.28 -5.09
CA ASP A 278 -5.45 -5.70 -3.93
C ASP A 278 -4.76 -5.32 -2.62
N ASN A 279 -5.47 -5.47 -1.50
CA ASN A 279 -4.99 -5.27 -0.15
C ASN A 279 -5.84 -6.08 0.86
N HIS A 280 -5.65 -5.83 2.16
CA HIS A 280 -6.35 -6.52 3.24
C HIS A 280 -7.84 -6.18 3.41
N ASP A 281 -8.37 -5.21 2.63
CA ASP A 281 -9.76 -4.71 2.73
C ASP A 281 -10.60 -4.96 1.47
N VAL A 282 -9.97 -5.36 0.37
CA VAL A 282 -10.66 -5.60 -0.89
C VAL A 282 -10.49 -7.05 -1.36
N THR A 283 -11.41 -7.51 -2.20
CA THR A 283 -11.30 -8.84 -2.83
C THR A 283 -9.95 -8.99 -3.52
N ARG A 284 -9.27 -10.11 -3.27
CA ARG A 284 -7.96 -10.40 -3.86
C ARG A 284 -8.03 -10.41 -5.38
N VAL A 285 -6.97 -9.95 -6.02
CA VAL A 285 -6.91 -9.80 -7.48
C VAL A 285 -7.19 -11.11 -8.22
N ALA A 286 -6.69 -12.24 -7.70
CA ALA A 286 -6.95 -13.57 -8.27
C ALA A 286 -8.44 -13.97 -8.21
N SER A 287 -9.20 -13.43 -7.26
CA SER A 287 -10.64 -13.68 -7.12
C SER A 287 -11.51 -12.67 -7.87
N ILE A 288 -11.03 -11.44 -8.10
CA ILE A 288 -11.80 -10.41 -8.78
C ILE A 288 -11.68 -10.50 -10.31
N LEU A 289 -10.57 -11.01 -10.83
CA LEU A 289 -10.36 -11.20 -12.26
C LEU A 289 -11.16 -12.37 -12.81
N GLN A 290 -11.94 -12.12 -13.86
CA GLN A 290 -12.73 -13.15 -14.55
C GLN A 290 -11.86 -14.07 -15.41
N ASN A 291 -10.76 -13.55 -15.95
CA ASN A 291 -9.77 -14.32 -16.72
C ASN A 291 -8.44 -14.37 -15.98
N ARG A 292 -8.07 -15.54 -15.47
CA ARG A 292 -6.81 -15.71 -14.71
C ARG A 292 -5.55 -15.47 -15.54
N ARG A 293 -5.62 -15.56 -16.87
CA ARG A 293 -4.49 -15.20 -17.75
C ARG A 293 -4.15 -13.72 -17.67
N HIS A 294 -5.05 -12.87 -17.13
CA HIS A 294 -4.79 -11.46 -16.93
C HIS A 294 -4.00 -11.15 -15.66
N LEU A 295 -3.77 -12.13 -14.75
CA LEU A 295 -2.99 -11.88 -13.52
C LEU A 295 -1.60 -11.27 -13.81
N PRO A 296 -0.74 -11.84 -14.65
CA PRO A 296 0.55 -11.21 -14.95
C PRO A 296 0.40 -9.85 -15.64
N LEU A 297 -0.68 -9.64 -16.41
CA LEU A 297 -0.91 -8.42 -17.18
C LEU A 297 -1.33 -7.24 -16.28
N ILE A 298 -2.15 -7.48 -15.26
CA ILE A 298 -2.53 -6.43 -14.31
C ILE A 298 -1.33 -5.97 -13.49
N TYR A 299 -0.41 -6.89 -13.15
CA TYR A 299 0.87 -6.52 -12.51
C TYR A 299 1.79 -5.77 -13.47
N ALA A 300 1.80 -6.10 -14.77
CA ALA A 300 2.56 -5.31 -15.74
C ALA A 300 2.05 -3.87 -15.83
N LEU A 301 0.73 -3.66 -15.78
CA LEU A 301 0.18 -2.30 -15.70
C LEU A 301 0.56 -1.63 -14.38
N LEU A 302 0.50 -2.34 -13.23
CA LEU A 302 0.86 -1.80 -11.91
C LEU A 302 2.32 -1.32 -11.85
N PHE A 303 3.28 -2.15 -12.28
CA PHE A 303 4.70 -1.81 -12.26
C PHE A 303 5.10 -0.84 -13.39
N GLY A 304 4.33 -0.79 -14.46
CA GLY A 304 4.56 0.10 -15.60
C GLY A 304 3.99 1.52 -15.43
N MET A 305 2.98 1.72 -14.60
CA MET A 305 2.36 3.03 -14.37
C MET A 305 3.19 3.91 -13.43
N PRO A 306 3.01 5.27 -13.44
CA PRO A 306 3.62 6.14 -12.43
C PRO A 306 3.11 5.81 -11.02
N GLY A 307 4.01 5.90 -10.04
CA GLY A 307 3.68 5.70 -8.63
C GLY A 307 4.61 4.69 -7.95
N ILE A 308 4.24 4.31 -6.74
CA ILE A 308 4.94 3.34 -5.90
C ILE A 308 4.12 2.05 -5.95
N PRO A 309 4.61 0.99 -6.60
CA PRO A 309 3.88 -0.28 -6.66
C PRO A 309 3.88 -0.97 -5.29
N CYS A 310 2.71 -1.46 -4.89
CA CYS A 310 2.51 -2.22 -3.67
C CYS A 310 1.80 -3.53 -3.99
N ILE A 311 2.33 -4.66 -3.51
CA ILE A 311 1.65 -5.95 -3.56
C ILE A 311 1.31 -6.44 -2.17
N TYR A 312 0.22 -7.19 -2.07
CA TYR A 312 -0.26 -7.76 -0.82
C TYR A 312 0.18 -9.22 -0.70
N TYR A 313 0.65 -9.66 0.48
CA TYR A 313 1.18 -11.00 0.69
C TYR A 313 0.23 -12.09 0.20
N GLY A 314 0.75 -13.06 -0.50
CA GLY A 314 -0.01 -14.14 -1.12
C GLY A 314 -0.50 -13.85 -2.54
N SER A 315 -0.67 -12.60 -2.90
CA SER A 315 -1.14 -12.23 -4.24
C SER A 315 -0.10 -12.50 -5.32
N GLU A 316 1.19 -12.52 -4.96
CA GLU A 316 2.29 -12.83 -5.87
C GLU A 316 2.32 -14.28 -6.35
N TRP A 317 1.65 -15.20 -5.67
CA TRP A 317 1.44 -16.56 -6.19
C TRP A 317 -0.01 -16.84 -6.55
N GLY A 318 -0.88 -15.80 -6.52
CA GLY A 318 -2.26 -15.88 -6.95
C GLY A 318 -3.22 -16.41 -5.89
N ALA A 319 -2.96 -16.14 -4.60
CA ALA A 319 -3.88 -16.48 -3.53
C ALA A 319 -5.25 -15.82 -3.71
N GLU A 320 -6.29 -16.58 -3.41
CA GLU A 320 -7.69 -16.16 -3.53
C GLU A 320 -8.24 -15.65 -2.19
N GLY A 321 -9.28 -14.83 -2.25
CA GLY A 321 -10.04 -14.32 -1.12
C GLY A 321 -11.09 -13.33 -1.59
N ASN A 322 -12.33 -13.49 -1.11
CA ASN A 322 -13.45 -12.64 -1.50
C ASN A 322 -13.98 -11.88 -0.30
N LYS A 323 -14.10 -10.55 -0.40
CA LYS A 323 -14.63 -9.66 0.65
C LYS A 323 -16.03 -10.06 1.13
N GLN A 324 -16.86 -10.64 0.27
CA GLN A 324 -18.19 -11.11 0.65
C GLN A 324 -18.16 -12.27 1.66
N GLN A 325 -17.02 -12.96 1.81
CA GLN A 325 -16.81 -14.02 2.79
C GLN A 325 -16.30 -13.48 4.14
N GLY A 326 -16.19 -12.16 4.27
CA GLY A 326 -15.66 -11.46 5.45
C GLY A 326 -14.16 -11.18 5.34
N ASP A 327 -13.66 -10.39 6.28
CA ASP A 327 -12.26 -9.91 6.28
C ASP A 327 -11.25 -11.03 6.48
N ASP A 328 -11.60 -12.08 7.21
CA ASP A 328 -10.74 -13.25 7.43
C ASP A 328 -10.31 -13.92 6.10
N ALA A 329 -11.21 -13.94 5.11
CA ALA A 329 -10.91 -14.49 3.79
C ALA A 329 -9.84 -13.68 3.03
N LEU A 330 -9.68 -12.41 3.39
CA LEU A 330 -8.66 -11.52 2.80
C LEU A 330 -7.34 -11.56 3.56
N ARG A 331 -7.34 -12.06 4.81
CA ARG A 331 -6.24 -12.00 5.78
C ARG A 331 -5.77 -13.40 6.23
N PRO A 332 -5.62 -14.38 5.29
CA PRO A 332 -5.28 -15.75 5.65
C PRO A 332 -3.85 -15.86 6.17
N SER A 333 -3.60 -16.93 6.93
CA SER A 333 -2.27 -17.41 7.21
C SER A 333 -1.89 -18.48 6.18
N PHE A 334 -0.69 -18.43 5.67
CA PHE A 334 -0.10 -19.46 4.82
C PHE A 334 1.03 -20.16 5.58
N ASP A 335 1.28 -21.44 5.34
CA ASP A 335 2.36 -22.16 6.02
C ASP A 335 3.74 -21.59 5.67
N ALA A 336 3.94 -21.27 4.41
CA ALA A 336 5.12 -20.60 3.86
C ALA A 336 4.73 -19.82 2.59
N PRO A 337 5.54 -18.82 2.16
CA PRO A 337 5.40 -18.22 0.84
C PRO A 337 5.59 -19.28 -0.27
N GLU A 338 4.77 -19.17 -1.32
CA GLU A 338 4.91 -20.00 -2.51
C GLU A 338 5.69 -19.26 -3.60
N TRP A 339 6.37 -20.01 -4.47
CA TRP A 339 7.06 -19.47 -5.62
C TRP A 339 6.60 -20.20 -6.89
N ASN A 340 6.02 -19.44 -7.82
CA ASN A 340 5.52 -20.00 -9.10
C ASN A 340 5.81 -19.03 -10.26
N ALA A 341 5.33 -19.35 -11.46
CA ALA A 341 5.57 -18.53 -12.66
C ALA A 341 5.02 -17.09 -12.54
N LEU A 342 3.96 -16.85 -11.75
CA LEU A 342 3.46 -15.49 -11.48
C LEU A 342 4.46 -14.75 -10.60
N THR A 343 5.01 -15.41 -9.58
CA THR A 343 6.03 -14.84 -8.68
C THR A 343 7.30 -14.47 -9.48
N ASP A 344 7.78 -15.34 -10.40
CA ASP A 344 8.90 -15.04 -11.30
C ASP A 344 8.63 -13.76 -12.12
N THR A 345 7.44 -13.65 -12.68
CA THR A 345 7.04 -12.49 -13.49
C THR A 345 7.00 -11.21 -12.66
N ILE A 346 6.41 -11.25 -11.45
CA ILE A 346 6.34 -10.10 -10.54
C ILE A 346 7.74 -9.70 -10.08
N ALA A 347 8.61 -10.65 -9.76
CA ALA A 347 9.99 -10.39 -9.37
C ALA A 347 10.77 -9.67 -10.49
N ALA A 348 10.63 -10.13 -11.74
CA ALA A 348 11.24 -9.46 -12.89
C ALA A 348 10.72 -8.02 -13.07
N MET A 349 9.41 -7.80 -12.91
CA MET A 349 8.78 -6.47 -13.01
C MET A 349 9.23 -5.54 -11.85
N ALA A 350 9.30 -6.05 -10.62
CA ALA A 350 9.74 -5.30 -9.46
C ALA A 350 11.22 -4.86 -9.62
N LYS A 351 12.06 -5.76 -10.11
CA LYS A 351 13.46 -5.45 -10.43
C LYS A 351 13.55 -4.40 -11.53
N ALA A 352 12.81 -4.59 -12.65
CA ALA A 352 12.77 -3.63 -13.76
C ALA A 352 12.34 -2.24 -13.27
N HIS A 353 11.29 -2.16 -12.44
CA HIS A 353 10.83 -0.89 -11.85
C HIS A 353 11.94 -0.21 -11.05
N ARG A 354 12.57 -0.91 -10.11
CA ARG A 354 13.58 -0.33 -9.21
C ARG A 354 14.88 0.08 -9.91
N GLU A 355 15.25 -0.62 -10.98
CA GLU A 355 16.49 -0.36 -11.74
C GLU A 355 16.29 0.69 -12.85
N SER A 356 15.03 1.06 -13.16
CA SER A 356 14.71 2.00 -14.24
C SER A 356 14.32 3.38 -13.71
N ARG A 357 15.10 4.38 -14.10
CA ARG A 357 14.76 5.80 -13.83
C ARG A 357 13.43 6.18 -14.48
N ALA A 358 13.18 5.69 -15.71
CA ALA A 358 11.93 5.96 -16.42
C ALA A 358 10.73 5.39 -15.69
N LEU A 359 10.81 4.17 -15.13
CA LEU A 359 9.70 3.55 -14.39
C LEU A 359 9.46 4.20 -13.03
N CYS A 360 10.53 4.58 -12.31
CA CYS A 360 10.41 5.25 -11.01
C CYS A 360 9.93 6.69 -11.11
N TYR A 361 10.49 7.50 -12.04
CA TYR A 361 10.32 8.96 -12.05
C TYR A 361 9.66 9.51 -13.31
N GLY A 362 9.52 8.67 -14.35
CA GLY A 362 9.13 9.14 -15.66
C GLY A 362 7.67 9.62 -15.73
N ASP A 363 7.46 10.61 -16.59
CA ASP A 363 6.12 10.96 -17.04
C ASP A 363 5.50 9.82 -17.86
N VAL A 364 4.19 9.82 -18.00
CA VAL A 364 3.48 8.83 -18.81
C VAL A 364 2.85 9.49 -20.05
N ARG A 365 3.00 8.80 -21.19
CA ARG A 365 2.34 9.17 -22.45
C ARG A 365 1.77 7.92 -23.13
N GLN A 366 0.56 8.04 -23.65
CA GLN A 366 -0.05 7.00 -24.47
C GLN A 366 0.52 7.03 -25.88
N LEU A 367 0.93 5.87 -26.41
CA LEU A 367 1.36 5.68 -27.79
C LEU A 367 0.33 4.89 -28.60
N VAL A 368 -0.17 3.79 -28.05
CA VAL A 368 -1.21 2.95 -28.67
C VAL A 368 -2.30 2.71 -27.64
N LEU A 369 -3.55 2.76 -28.09
CA LEU A 369 -4.70 2.39 -27.26
C LEU A 369 -5.81 1.83 -28.14
N THR A 370 -6.23 0.62 -27.80
CA THR A 370 -7.45 -0.03 -28.25
C THR A 370 -8.21 -0.56 -27.05
N ASN A 371 -9.33 -1.22 -27.23
CA ASN A 371 -10.01 -1.86 -26.12
C ASN A 371 -9.14 -2.92 -25.42
N ARG A 372 -8.27 -3.61 -26.16
CA ARG A 372 -7.55 -4.79 -25.68
C ARG A 372 -6.03 -4.67 -25.70
N GLN A 373 -5.49 -3.60 -26.31
CA GLN A 373 -4.06 -3.35 -26.34
C GLN A 373 -3.75 -1.93 -25.92
N CYS A 374 -2.66 -1.76 -25.16
CA CYS A 374 -2.10 -0.43 -24.91
C CYS A 374 -0.57 -0.47 -24.99
N ILE A 375 0.00 0.66 -25.41
CA ILE A 375 1.43 0.94 -25.26
C ILE A 375 1.56 2.30 -24.60
N TRP A 376 2.17 2.34 -23.42
CA TRP A 376 2.50 3.56 -22.70
C TRP A 376 4.00 3.81 -22.76
N GLU A 377 4.38 5.07 -22.87
CA GLU A 377 5.79 5.50 -22.73
C GLU A 377 6.01 6.07 -21.35
N ARG A 378 7.10 5.65 -20.70
CA ARG A 378 7.68 6.26 -19.52
C ARG A 378 9.03 6.84 -19.87
N CYS A 379 9.29 8.10 -19.45
CA CYS A 379 10.52 8.80 -19.83
C CYS A 379 11.04 9.64 -18.66
N ALA A 380 12.30 9.44 -18.29
CA ALA A 380 13.03 10.27 -17.33
C ALA A 380 14.54 10.22 -17.59
N ASP A 381 15.22 11.35 -17.45
CA ASP A 381 16.68 11.46 -17.50
C ASP A 381 17.33 10.86 -18.77
N GLY A 382 16.61 10.92 -19.89
CA GLY A 382 17.03 10.35 -21.17
C GLY A 382 16.87 8.82 -21.28
N GLU A 383 16.30 8.17 -20.27
CA GLU A 383 15.86 6.79 -20.36
C GLU A 383 14.40 6.74 -20.80
N ARG A 384 14.07 5.78 -21.66
CA ARG A 384 12.71 5.53 -22.15
C ARG A 384 12.38 4.05 -22.04
N VAL A 385 11.19 3.77 -21.51
CA VAL A 385 10.63 2.42 -21.44
C VAL A 385 9.21 2.45 -22.02
N LEU A 386 8.92 1.54 -22.93
CA LEU A 386 7.59 1.34 -23.50
C LEU A 386 6.95 0.13 -22.83
N ILE A 387 5.83 0.35 -22.17
CA ILE A 387 5.04 -0.70 -21.51
C ILE A 387 3.95 -1.11 -22.50
N ALA A 388 4.07 -2.31 -23.08
CA ALA A 388 3.14 -2.85 -24.04
C ALA A 388 2.35 -4.00 -23.44
N VAL A 389 1.01 -3.95 -23.53
CA VAL A 389 0.13 -4.98 -22.97
C VAL A 389 -0.93 -5.36 -23.99
N ASN A 390 -1.12 -6.67 -24.18
CA ASN A 390 -2.21 -7.26 -24.94
C ASN A 390 -3.04 -8.17 -24.01
N ILE A 391 -4.29 -7.79 -23.73
CA ILE A 391 -5.22 -8.58 -22.91
C ILE A 391 -6.12 -9.49 -23.75
N ASP A 392 -5.98 -9.48 -25.09
CA ASP A 392 -6.74 -10.35 -25.99
C ASP A 392 -6.18 -11.78 -26.03
N ASP A 393 -7.05 -12.72 -26.39
CA ASP A 393 -6.69 -14.10 -26.72
C ASP A 393 -6.12 -14.24 -28.16
N GLN A 394 -6.07 -13.14 -28.92
CA GLN A 394 -5.52 -13.08 -30.27
C GLN A 394 -4.24 -12.24 -30.30
N PRO A 395 -3.27 -12.57 -31.17
CA PRO A 395 -2.10 -11.71 -31.40
C PRO A 395 -2.51 -10.39 -32.03
N TYR A 396 -1.75 -9.35 -31.75
CA TYR A 396 -1.95 -8.03 -32.31
C TYR A 396 -0.63 -7.42 -32.76
N THR A 397 -0.55 -6.91 -33.98
CA THR A 397 0.62 -6.18 -34.47
C THR A 397 0.40 -4.68 -34.31
N ALA A 398 1.11 -4.07 -33.39
CA ALA A 398 1.07 -2.63 -33.15
C ALA A 398 1.95 -1.90 -34.18
N HIS A 399 1.36 -0.92 -34.88
CA HIS A 399 2.08 -0.01 -35.77
C HIS A 399 2.09 1.38 -35.14
N PHE A 400 3.25 1.85 -34.73
CA PHE A 400 3.43 3.18 -34.11
C PHE A 400 4.88 3.65 -34.29
N ASP A 401 5.12 4.94 -34.12
CA ASP A 401 6.45 5.52 -34.13
C ASP A 401 7.10 5.37 -32.73
N ALA A 402 7.92 4.36 -32.56
CA ALA A 402 8.67 4.12 -31.31
C ALA A 402 9.78 5.15 -31.08
N LYS A 403 10.16 5.93 -32.10
CA LYS A 403 11.28 6.90 -32.09
C LYS A 403 12.61 6.28 -31.63
N CYS A 404 12.77 4.98 -31.79
CA CYS A 404 13.98 4.20 -31.65
C CYS A 404 13.89 2.95 -32.54
N GLY A 405 15.01 2.43 -33.01
CA GLY A 405 15.05 1.24 -33.87
C GLY A 405 14.90 -0.05 -33.07
N ARG A 406 15.51 -0.09 -31.87
CA ARG A 406 15.60 -1.29 -31.05
C ARG A 406 15.37 -0.99 -29.58
N ALA A 407 15.01 -2.05 -28.84
CA ALA A 407 14.88 -2.08 -27.41
C ALA A 407 15.33 -3.43 -26.84
N ALA A 408 15.55 -3.48 -25.52
CA ALA A 408 15.62 -4.72 -24.76
C ALA A 408 14.41 -4.80 -23.85
N ASP A 409 13.74 -5.94 -23.78
CA ASP A 409 12.68 -6.18 -22.82
C ASP A 409 13.27 -6.36 -21.41
N LEU A 410 12.90 -5.51 -20.46
CA LEU A 410 13.41 -5.56 -19.09
C LEU A 410 12.93 -6.79 -18.29
N ILE A 411 11.85 -7.45 -18.75
CA ILE A 411 11.28 -8.63 -18.08
C ILE A 411 12.05 -9.89 -18.51
N THR A 412 12.25 -10.06 -19.80
CA THR A 412 12.84 -11.29 -20.38
C THR A 412 14.31 -11.14 -20.77
N GLY A 413 14.78 -9.92 -20.98
CA GLY A 413 16.10 -9.62 -21.53
C GLY A 413 16.17 -9.75 -23.08
N GLU A 414 15.09 -10.14 -23.74
CA GLU A 414 15.07 -10.35 -25.19
C GLU A 414 15.12 -9.04 -25.97
N PRO A 415 15.86 -9.00 -27.10
CA PRO A 415 15.89 -7.83 -27.96
C PRO A 415 14.57 -7.68 -28.74
N HIS A 416 14.14 -6.44 -28.96
CA HIS A 416 13.00 -6.12 -29.80
C HIS A 416 13.38 -5.11 -30.87
N ASP A 417 12.93 -5.36 -32.11
CA ASP A 417 13.09 -4.46 -33.26
C ASP A 417 11.73 -3.89 -33.67
N PHE A 418 11.62 -2.56 -33.74
CA PHE A 418 10.38 -1.88 -34.10
C PHE A 418 10.12 -1.79 -35.61
N GLY A 419 11.06 -2.26 -36.45
CA GLY A 419 10.92 -2.28 -37.90
C GLY A 419 9.81 -3.24 -38.35
N GLY A 420 8.81 -2.74 -39.08
CA GLY A 420 7.70 -3.55 -39.58
C GLY A 420 6.52 -3.73 -38.65
N GLY A 421 6.54 -3.17 -37.46
CA GLY A 421 5.51 -3.29 -36.43
C GLY A 421 5.96 -4.20 -35.27
N SER A 422 5.26 -4.09 -34.16
CA SER A 422 5.54 -4.86 -32.92
C SER A 422 4.45 -5.88 -32.69
N GLU A 423 4.78 -7.17 -32.79
CA GLU A 423 3.85 -8.24 -32.48
C GLU A 423 3.67 -8.38 -30.97
N LEU A 424 2.43 -8.36 -30.51
CA LEU A 424 2.00 -8.62 -29.13
C LEU A 424 1.25 -9.96 -29.12
N PRO A 425 1.88 -11.05 -28.66
CA PRO A 425 1.22 -12.34 -28.52
C PRO A 425 -0.05 -12.26 -27.65
N PRO A 426 -0.93 -13.27 -27.70
CA PRO A 426 -2.10 -13.35 -26.83
C PRO A 426 -1.72 -13.28 -25.34
N CYS A 427 -2.42 -12.45 -24.56
CA CYS A 427 -2.19 -12.29 -23.12
C CYS A 427 -0.72 -12.06 -22.77
N SER A 428 -0.11 -11.01 -23.34
CA SER A 428 1.31 -10.71 -23.19
C SER A 428 1.57 -9.30 -22.67
N ALA A 429 2.73 -9.12 -22.03
CA ALA A 429 3.21 -7.82 -21.59
C ALA A 429 4.73 -7.72 -21.78
N PHE A 430 5.22 -6.52 -22.11
CA PHE A 430 6.62 -6.23 -22.36
C PHE A 430 6.99 -4.85 -21.77
N PHE A 431 8.22 -4.73 -21.27
CA PHE A 431 8.83 -3.49 -20.82
C PHE A 431 10.04 -3.18 -21.70
N TRP A 432 9.82 -2.58 -22.85
CA TRP A 432 10.87 -2.31 -23.85
C TRP A 432 11.67 -1.07 -23.48
N LYS A 433 12.89 -1.25 -22.97
CA LYS A 433 13.84 -0.19 -22.77
C LYS A 433 14.50 0.18 -24.10
N CYS A 434 14.16 1.37 -24.62
CA CYS A 434 14.68 1.85 -25.90
C CYS A 434 16.19 2.01 -25.88
N GLU A 435 16.89 1.55 -26.90
CA GLU A 435 18.30 1.88 -27.16
C GLU A 435 18.41 3.37 -27.55
N ARG A 436 19.54 3.99 -27.17
CA ARG A 436 19.82 5.42 -27.46
C ARG A 436 20.18 5.61 -28.91
#